data_f12c362bf20d5e95f9208018d20f9f6c
#
_entry.id   f12c362bf20d5e95f9208018d20f9f6c
#
_cell.length_a   1.000
_cell.length_b   1.000
_cell.length_c   1.000
_cell.angle_alpha   90.00
_cell.angle_beta   90.00
_cell.angle_gamma   90.00
#
_symmetry.space_group_name_H-M   'P 1'
#
loop_
_entity.id
_entity.type
_entity.pdbx_description
1 polymer ?
#
loop_
_entity_poly.entity_id
_entity_poly.type
_entity_poly.pdbx_seq_one_letter_code
_entity_poly.pdbx_strand_id
1 'polypeptide(L)'
;MRAAIVYGSLAHGTATEESDLDLIVVAEPGQRDALWDRRAQIAAVLLGGEAAWWQEPQWQRPYRYQSWDGSLAELDVTFDEESAAPWAALAPGFCAIVDKAGVADRLSRDLASWQPPEFDAAAFDGGTWVWLNYLNGKLRHGESWIVRYGVMDTLSNRVVPLLGGAGHAARRDMDPADVARLHDAAPRSHEPAELRRSLRATVDLYSLALDRSSERTGRPLPRNPLAAAVRQRLRASE
;
A
#
# COMPACT_ATOMS: atom_id res chain seq x y z
N MET A 1 24.83 -11.87 -11.51
CA MET A 1 24.22 -10.83 -10.66
C MET A 1 24.96 -9.52 -10.85
N ARG A 2 24.24 -8.47 -11.21
CA ARG A 2 24.75 -7.11 -11.43
C ARG A 2 24.71 -6.26 -10.18
N ALA A 3 23.62 -6.37 -9.42
CA ALA A 3 23.46 -5.67 -8.16
C ALA A 3 22.63 -6.46 -7.17
N ALA A 4 22.77 -6.15 -5.88
CA ALA A 4 21.88 -6.53 -4.81
C ALA A 4 21.57 -5.28 -3.98
N ILE A 5 20.30 -4.98 -3.83
CA ILE A 5 19.79 -3.72 -3.30
C ILE A 5 18.86 -4.03 -2.14
N VAL A 6 19.16 -3.53 -0.96
CA VAL A 6 18.30 -3.55 0.21
C VAL A 6 17.45 -2.29 0.21
N TYR A 7 16.16 -2.42 0.51
CA TYR A 7 15.24 -1.30 0.65
C TYR A 7 14.36 -1.47 1.91
N GLY A 8 13.30 -0.73 2.05
CA GLY A 8 12.41 -0.83 3.20
C GLY A 8 13.02 -0.34 4.51
N SER A 9 12.57 -0.90 5.62
CA SER A 9 12.90 -0.44 6.98
C SER A 9 14.40 -0.50 7.29
N LEU A 10 15.09 -1.52 6.80
CA LEU A 10 16.54 -1.68 6.98
C LEU A 10 17.33 -0.57 6.28
N ALA A 11 16.99 -0.25 5.05
CA ALA A 11 17.67 0.82 4.31
C ALA A 11 17.45 2.20 4.92
N HIS A 12 16.33 2.40 5.62
CA HIS A 12 15.96 3.67 6.27
C HIS A 12 16.42 3.79 7.73
N GLY A 13 17.04 2.75 8.28
CA GLY A 13 17.44 2.74 9.70
C GLY A 13 16.26 2.75 10.68
N THR A 14 15.10 2.24 10.26
CA THR A 14 13.87 2.14 11.08
C THR A 14 13.47 0.69 11.34
N ALA A 15 14.35 -0.27 11.03
CA ALA A 15 14.12 -1.67 11.27
C ALA A 15 14.01 -1.98 12.77
N THR A 16 13.14 -2.94 13.08
CA THR A 16 12.98 -3.57 14.39
C THR A 16 13.37 -5.05 14.29
N GLU A 17 13.29 -5.79 15.40
CA GLU A 17 13.54 -7.23 15.41
C GLU A 17 12.53 -8.01 14.55
N GLU A 18 11.33 -7.46 14.34
CA GLU A 18 10.28 -8.05 13.51
C GLU A 18 10.31 -7.58 12.04
N SER A 19 11.29 -6.74 11.67
CA SER A 19 11.38 -6.24 10.30
C SER A 19 11.90 -7.31 9.36
N ASP A 20 11.27 -7.40 8.20
CA ASP A 20 11.72 -8.19 7.07
C ASP A 20 13.01 -7.66 6.42
N LEU A 21 13.70 -8.52 5.70
CA LEU A 21 14.77 -8.13 4.79
C LEU A 21 14.21 -8.02 3.38
N ASP A 22 13.97 -6.81 2.94
CA ASP A 22 13.56 -6.49 1.58
C ASP A 22 14.78 -6.41 0.65
N LEU A 23 14.87 -7.29 -0.33
CA LEU A 23 16.00 -7.40 -1.25
C LEU A 23 15.57 -7.42 -2.72
N ILE A 24 16.26 -6.66 -3.55
CA ILE A 24 16.19 -6.79 -5.00
C ILE A 24 17.52 -7.34 -5.51
N VAL A 25 17.44 -8.46 -6.23
CA VAL A 25 18.58 -9.04 -6.95
C VAL A 25 18.47 -8.71 -8.43
N VAL A 26 19.37 -7.89 -8.94
CA VAL A 26 19.44 -7.55 -10.36
C VAL A 26 20.35 -8.54 -11.08
N ALA A 27 19.76 -9.31 -11.97
CA ALA A 27 20.45 -10.33 -12.77
C ALA A 27 21.24 -9.73 -13.94
N GLU A 28 22.15 -10.48 -14.49
CA GLU A 28 22.65 -10.21 -15.86
C GLU A 28 21.51 -10.48 -16.86
N PRO A 29 21.50 -9.81 -18.01
CA PRO A 29 20.51 -10.08 -19.05
C PRO A 29 20.41 -11.56 -19.41
N GLY A 30 19.18 -12.09 -19.45
CA GLY A 30 18.91 -13.51 -19.71
C GLY A 30 19.26 -14.48 -18.56
N GLN A 31 19.60 -13.98 -17.37
CA GLN A 31 19.98 -14.82 -16.23
C GLN A 31 18.95 -14.79 -15.08
N ARG A 32 17.87 -14.05 -15.22
CA ARG A 32 16.84 -13.96 -14.17
C ARG A 32 16.22 -15.31 -13.86
N ASP A 33 15.83 -16.06 -14.89
CA ASP A 33 15.16 -17.36 -14.70
C ASP A 33 16.10 -18.37 -14.02
N ALA A 34 17.39 -18.36 -14.34
CA ALA A 34 18.38 -19.20 -13.67
C ALA A 34 18.58 -18.84 -12.18
N LEU A 35 18.44 -17.56 -11.81
CA LEU A 35 18.41 -17.16 -10.40
C LEU A 35 17.09 -17.53 -9.74
N TRP A 36 15.98 -17.37 -10.45
CA TRP A 36 14.67 -17.75 -9.98
C TRP A 36 14.56 -19.25 -9.65
N ASP A 37 15.10 -20.11 -10.49
CA ASP A 37 15.15 -21.55 -10.25
C ASP A 37 15.92 -21.92 -8.97
N ARG A 38 16.82 -21.05 -8.55
CA ARG A 38 17.63 -21.22 -7.34
C ARG A 38 17.12 -20.41 -6.14
N ARG A 39 15.95 -19.76 -6.22
CA ARG A 39 15.41 -18.85 -5.21
C ARG A 39 15.38 -19.44 -3.79
N ALA A 40 14.96 -20.70 -3.65
CA ALA A 40 14.92 -21.38 -2.36
C ALA A 40 16.33 -21.59 -1.76
N GLN A 41 17.32 -21.93 -2.60
CA GLN A 41 18.70 -22.06 -2.16
C GLN A 41 19.31 -20.72 -1.75
N ILE A 42 19.00 -19.67 -2.50
CA ILE A 42 19.44 -18.29 -2.20
C ILE A 42 18.82 -17.84 -0.89
N ALA A 43 17.51 -18.05 -0.71
CA ALA A 43 16.82 -17.74 0.53
C ALA A 43 17.40 -18.50 1.73
N ALA A 44 17.67 -19.80 1.59
CA ALA A 44 18.26 -20.61 2.64
C ALA A 44 19.64 -20.08 3.09
N VAL A 45 20.46 -19.63 2.15
CA VAL A 45 21.76 -19.01 2.48
C VAL A 45 21.58 -17.70 3.25
N LEU A 46 20.63 -16.86 2.82
CA LEU A 46 20.38 -15.54 3.44
C LEU A 46 19.72 -15.66 4.82
N LEU A 47 18.84 -16.65 5.02
CA LEU A 47 18.22 -16.95 6.32
C LEU A 47 19.13 -17.73 7.26
N GLY A 48 20.26 -18.26 6.76
CA GLY A 48 21.16 -19.13 7.55
C GLY A 48 20.64 -20.55 7.73
N GLY A 49 19.63 -20.99 6.99
CA GLY A 49 19.00 -22.31 7.05
C GLY A 49 17.84 -22.47 6.08
N GLU A 50 17.24 -23.64 6.05
CA GLU A 50 16.05 -23.89 5.23
C GLU A 50 14.86 -23.06 5.72
N ALA A 51 14.07 -22.53 4.79
CA ALA A 51 12.83 -21.80 5.11
C ALA A 51 11.81 -22.77 5.74
N ALA A 52 11.22 -22.34 6.86
CA ALA A 52 10.12 -23.08 7.50
C ALA A 52 8.83 -22.96 6.67
N TRP A 53 8.66 -21.84 5.98
CA TRP A 53 7.56 -21.60 5.06
C TRP A 53 7.96 -20.61 3.96
N TRP A 54 7.26 -20.63 2.82
CA TRP A 54 7.51 -19.75 1.69
C TRP A 54 6.26 -19.53 0.83
N GLN A 55 6.26 -18.44 0.05
CA GLN A 55 5.26 -18.15 -0.99
C GLN A 55 5.85 -17.37 -2.16
N GLU A 56 5.15 -17.39 -3.28
CA GLU A 56 5.50 -16.67 -4.52
C GLU A 56 4.37 -15.68 -4.87
N PRO A 57 4.33 -14.48 -4.29
CA PRO A 57 3.25 -13.52 -4.49
C PRO A 57 3.37 -12.79 -5.85
N GLN A 58 3.38 -13.54 -6.95
CA GLN A 58 3.57 -13.03 -8.32
C GLN A 58 2.48 -12.03 -8.76
N TRP A 59 1.32 -12.03 -8.11
CA TRP A 59 0.25 -11.05 -8.33
C TRP A 59 0.64 -9.62 -7.94
N GLN A 60 1.62 -9.46 -7.04
CA GLN A 60 2.18 -8.16 -6.70
C GLN A 60 3.34 -7.80 -7.61
N ARG A 61 4.21 -8.77 -7.88
CA ARG A 61 5.35 -8.66 -8.78
C ARG A 61 5.78 -10.04 -9.28
N PRO A 62 6.11 -10.16 -10.57
CA PRO A 62 6.74 -11.37 -11.09
C PRO A 62 8.09 -11.57 -10.38
N TYR A 63 8.47 -12.83 -10.24
CA TYR A 63 9.76 -13.23 -9.66
C TYR A 63 10.02 -12.72 -8.23
N ARG A 64 8.98 -12.58 -7.44
CA ARG A 64 9.05 -12.30 -6.01
C ARG A 64 8.94 -13.59 -5.20
N TYR A 65 9.83 -13.77 -4.24
CA TYR A 65 9.89 -14.91 -3.34
C TYR A 65 9.97 -14.43 -1.91
N GLN A 66 9.00 -14.80 -1.11
CA GLN A 66 8.97 -14.54 0.33
C GLN A 66 9.19 -15.84 1.08
N SER A 67 10.02 -15.80 2.11
CA SER A 67 10.35 -16.97 2.92
C SER A 67 10.59 -16.58 4.37
N TRP A 68 10.28 -17.49 5.28
CA TRP A 68 10.41 -17.32 6.71
C TRP A 68 11.20 -18.49 7.30
N ASP A 69 12.09 -18.20 8.21
CA ASP A 69 12.73 -19.23 9.04
C ASP A 69 11.84 -19.67 10.22
N GLY A 70 12.32 -20.60 11.05
CA GLY A 70 11.59 -21.09 12.20
C GLY A 70 11.41 -20.07 13.33
N SER A 71 12.11 -18.95 13.30
CA SER A 71 11.99 -17.83 14.25
C SER A 71 11.08 -16.70 13.74
N LEU A 72 10.47 -16.88 12.56
CA LEU A 72 9.66 -15.90 11.83
C LEU A 72 10.48 -14.73 11.24
N ALA A 73 11.80 -14.86 11.14
CA ALA A 73 12.59 -13.93 10.35
C ALA A 73 12.17 -14.02 8.88
N GLU A 74 11.77 -12.90 8.30
CA GLU A 74 11.23 -12.81 6.94
C GLU A 74 12.27 -12.28 5.97
N LEU A 75 12.37 -12.96 4.83
CA LEU A 75 13.14 -12.53 3.67
C LEU A 75 12.20 -12.36 2.48
N ASP A 76 12.17 -11.18 1.91
CA ASP A 76 11.44 -10.84 0.70
C ASP A 76 12.41 -10.50 -0.43
N VAL A 77 12.53 -11.39 -1.42
CA VAL A 77 13.45 -11.21 -2.55
C VAL A 77 12.69 -11.07 -3.85
N THR A 78 12.96 -9.98 -4.56
CA THR A 78 12.53 -9.80 -5.96
C THR A 78 13.75 -9.99 -6.88
N PHE A 79 13.60 -10.83 -7.90
CA PHE A 79 14.59 -11.01 -8.96
C PHE A 79 14.18 -10.19 -10.17
N ASP A 80 15.07 -9.34 -10.66
CA ASP A 80 14.83 -8.49 -11.83
C ASP A 80 16.00 -8.55 -12.80
N GLU A 81 15.76 -8.14 -14.04
CA GLU A 81 16.80 -7.91 -15.04
C GLU A 81 16.97 -6.40 -15.22
N GLU A 82 18.09 -5.94 -15.67
CA GLU A 82 18.43 -4.59 -16.07
C GLU A 82 18.37 -3.52 -14.96
N SER A 83 17.25 -2.90 -14.75
CA SER A 83 17.04 -1.92 -13.69
C SER A 83 15.74 -2.22 -13.00
N ALA A 84 15.77 -2.38 -11.69
CA ALA A 84 14.54 -2.34 -10.94
C ALA A 84 13.82 -1.04 -11.31
N ALA A 85 12.58 -1.14 -11.78
CA ALA A 85 11.80 0.06 -12.03
C ALA A 85 11.69 0.85 -10.72
N PRO A 86 11.78 2.18 -10.74
CA PRO A 86 11.61 2.98 -9.54
C PRO A 86 10.22 2.73 -8.96
N TRP A 87 10.17 2.33 -7.71
CA TRP A 87 8.92 2.05 -7.01
C TRP A 87 8.74 3.00 -5.86
N ALA A 88 7.48 3.15 -5.42
CA ALA A 88 7.19 3.89 -4.19
C ALA A 88 8.00 3.37 -2.99
N ALA A 89 8.24 2.07 -2.91
CA ALA A 89 9.03 1.45 -1.85
C ALA A 89 10.52 1.85 -1.86
N LEU A 90 11.07 2.23 -3.02
CA LEU A 90 12.45 2.70 -3.15
C LEU A 90 12.59 4.21 -2.95
N ALA A 91 11.50 4.97 -3.10
CA ALA A 91 11.51 6.43 -3.04
C ALA A 91 12.08 6.98 -1.71
N PRO A 92 11.81 6.38 -0.53
CA PRO A 92 12.38 6.84 0.72
C PRO A 92 13.89 6.61 0.85
N GLY A 93 14.46 5.74 0.01
CA GLY A 93 15.87 5.39 -0.03
C GLY A 93 16.12 3.89 -0.14
N PHE A 94 17.34 3.55 -0.53
CA PHE A 94 17.82 2.17 -0.64
C PHE A 94 19.32 2.11 -0.42
N CYS A 95 19.85 0.90 -0.20
CA CYS A 95 21.28 0.64 -0.05
C CYS A 95 21.72 -0.47 -1.02
N ALA A 96 22.68 -0.20 -1.87
CA ALA A 96 23.30 -1.23 -2.70
C ALA A 96 24.40 -1.94 -1.91
N ILE A 97 24.19 -3.22 -1.59
CA ILE A 97 25.21 -4.07 -0.94
C ILE A 97 26.20 -4.67 -1.96
N VAL A 98 25.76 -4.81 -3.20
CA VAL A 98 26.58 -5.15 -4.35
C VAL A 98 26.14 -4.30 -5.53
N ASP A 99 27.06 -3.64 -6.22
CA ASP A 99 26.79 -2.94 -7.47
C ASP A 99 28.00 -3.05 -8.42
N LYS A 100 27.90 -3.95 -9.38
CA LYS A 100 28.96 -4.20 -10.39
C LYS A 100 28.74 -3.42 -11.69
N ALA A 101 27.60 -2.79 -11.86
CA ALA A 101 27.18 -2.22 -13.13
C ALA A 101 26.58 -0.81 -13.03
N GLY A 102 26.77 -0.11 -11.92
CA GLY A 102 26.22 1.23 -11.68
C GLY A 102 24.69 1.26 -11.65
N VAL A 103 24.07 0.20 -11.13
CA VAL A 103 22.61 0.08 -11.02
C VAL A 103 22.08 1.09 -10.01
N ALA A 104 22.75 1.25 -8.87
CA ALA A 104 22.36 2.18 -7.83
C ALA A 104 22.34 3.63 -8.32
N ASP A 105 23.33 4.05 -9.09
CA ASP A 105 23.40 5.40 -9.66
C ASP A 105 22.26 5.64 -10.66
N ARG A 106 21.90 4.65 -11.48
CA ARG A 106 20.76 4.75 -12.40
C ARG A 106 19.45 4.87 -11.63
N LEU A 107 19.22 3.98 -10.66
CA LEU A 107 18.03 4.03 -9.80
C LEU A 107 17.89 5.37 -9.09
N SER A 108 18.97 5.91 -8.55
CA SER A 108 18.95 7.22 -7.88
C SER A 108 18.52 8.34 -8.82
N ARG A 109 19.02 8.34 -10.06
CA ARG A 109 18.60 9.32 -11.08
C ARG A 109 17.14 9.15 -11.49
N ASP A 110 16.70 7.91 -11.69
CA ASP A 110 15.33 7.61 -12.09
C ASP A 110 14.34 7.99 -10.98
N LEU A 111 14.68 7.69 -9.72
CA LEU A 111 13.90 8.08 -8.55
C LEU A 111 13.82 9.60 -8.35
N ALA A 112 14.88 10.35 -8.68
CA ALA A 112 14.86 11.81 -8.59
C ALA A 112 13.80 12.47 -9.49
N SER A 113 13.42 11.81 -10.58
CA SER A 113 12.39 12.27 -11.52
C SER A 113 11.08 11.49 -11.41
N TRP A 114 11.06 10.40 -10.64
CA TRP A 114 9.88 9.56 -10.50
C TRP A 114 8.80 10.25 -9.68
N GLN A 115 7.57 10.14 -10.15
CA GLN A 115 6.39 10.55 -9.41
C GLN A 115 5.48 9.33 -9.23
N PRO A 116 4.90 9.12 -8.05
CA PRO A 116 3.93 8.05 -7.87
C PRO A 116 2.76 8.24 -8.86
N PRO A 117 2.21 7.15 -9.40
CA PRO A 117 1.03 7.26 -10.25
C PRO A 117 -0.07 8.04 -9.52
N GLU A 118 -0.61 9.05 -10.19
CA GLU A 118 -1.68 9.86 -9.62
C GLU A 118 -2.93 8.98 -9.44
N PHE A 119 -3.52 9.04 -8.25
CA PHE A 119 -4.78 8.36 -7.99
C PHE A 119 -5.89 9.04 -8.80
N ASP A 120 -6.52 8.31 -9.72
CA ASP A 120 -7.63 8.82 -10.52
C ASP A 120 -8.92 8.88 -9.69
N ALA A 121 -9.05 9.96 -8.94
CA ALA A 121 -10.22 10.20 -8.10
C ALA A 121 -11.53 10.22 -8.90
N ALA A 122 -11.52 10.72 -10.12
CA ALA A 122 -12.72 10.82 -10.94
C ALA A 122 -13.24 9.44 -11.37
N ALA A 123 -12.34 8.52 -11.70
CA ALA A 123 -12.71 7.14 -12.05
C ALA A 123 -13.36 6.38 -10.88
N PHE A 124 -12.98 6.70 -9.64
CA PHE A 124 -13.48 5.99 -8.45
C PHE A 124 -14.65 6.69 -7.74
N ASP A 125 -14.88 7.96 -7.97
CA ASP A 125 -15.81 8.76 -7.15
C ASP A 125 -17.25 8.20 -7.17
N GLY A 126 -17.83 8.00 -8.34
CA GLY A 126 -19.19 7.45 -8.46
C GLY A 126 -19.34 6.08 -7.80
N GLY A 127 -18.41 5.18 -8.06
CA GLY A 127 -18.38 3.85 -7.46
C GLY A 127 -18.22 3.89 -5.95
N THR A 128 -17.45 4.87 -5.41
CA THR A 128 -17.29 5.03 -3.97
C THR A 128 -18.60 5.43 -3.28
N TRP A 129 -19.35 6.38 -3.85
CA TRP A 129 -20.64 6.78 -3.28
C TRP A 129 -21.67 5.66 -3.32
N VAL A 130 -21.71 4.89 -4.41
CA VAL A 130 -22.57 3.70 -4.50
C VAL A 130 -22.18 2.67 -3.45
N TRP A 131 -20.88 2.42 -3.26
CA TRP A 131 -20.37 1.51 -2.25
C TRP A 131 -20.73 1.94 -0.81
N LEU A 132 -20.55 3.20 -0.47
CA LEU A 132 -20.91 3.74 0.84
C LEU A 132 -22.42 3.62 1.10
N ASN A 133 -23.26 3.85 0.09
CA ASN A 133 -24.70 3.59 0.20
C ASN A 133 -25.03 2.10 0.41
N TYR A 134 -24.32 1.21 -0.28
CA TYR A 134 -24.46 -0.25 -0.09
C TYR A 134 -24.12 -0.64 1.34
N LEU A 135 -23.03 -0.13 1.91
CA LEU A 135 -22.65 -0.40 3.30
C LEU A 135 -23.72 0.08 4.29
N ASN A 136 -24.37 1.22 4.04
CA ASN A 136 -25.49 1.67 4.85
C ASN A 136 -26.69 0.69 4.79
N GLY A 137 -26.97 0.14 3.61
CA GLY A 137 -27.97 -0.93 3.46
C GLY A 137 -27.60 -2.18 4.26
N LYS A 138 -26.35 -2.63 4.18
CA LYS A 138 -25.83 -3.77 4.92
C LYS A 138 -25.90 -3.58 6.44
N LEU A 139 -25.63 -2.38 6.92
CA LEU A 139 -25.76 -2.04 8.34
C LEU A 139 -27.19 -2.20 8.84
N ARG A 140 -28.20 -1.80 8.05
CA ARG A 140 -29.62 -1.99 8.40
C ARG A 140 -30.02 -3.46 8.45
N HIS A 141 -29.38 -4.31 7.67
CA HIS A 141 -29.61 -5.76 7.68
C HIS A 141 -28.79 -6.50 8.73
N GLY A 142 -28.05 -5.79 9.60
CA GLY A 142 -27.26 -6.38 10.67
C GLY A 142 -25.96 -7.04 10.19
N GLU A 143 -25.53 -6.82 8.95
CA GLU A 143 -24.32 -7.42 8.37
C GLU A 143 -23.06 -6.65 8.80
N SER A 144 -22.80 -6.62 10.10
CA SER A 144 -21.72 -5.83 10.72
C SER A 144 -20.35 -6.12 10.17
N TRP A 145 -20.05 -7.38 9.84
CA TRP A 145 -18.74 -7.76 9.28
C TRP A 145 -18.46 -7.09 7.93
N ILE A 146 -19.43 -7.12 7.01
CA ILE A 146 -19.30 -6.49 5.69
C ILE A 146 -19.12 -4.98 5.83
N VAL A 147 -19.87 -4.35 6.74
CA VAL A 147 -19.76 -2.90 6.97
C VAL A 147 -18.39 -2.54 7.51
N ARG A 148 -17.87 -3.26 8.49
CA ARG A 148 -16.55 -3.02 9.06
C ARG A 148 -15.45 -3.16 8.01
N TYR A 149 -15.47 -4.26 7.26
CA TYR A 149 -14.54 -4.51 6.17
C TYR A 149 -14.59 -3.38 5.12
N GLY A 150 -15.81 -3.04 4.65
CA GLY A 150 -15.98 -2.04 3.60
C GLY A 150 -15.59 -0.64 4.01
N VAL A 151 -15.77 -0.26 5.28
CA VAL A 151 -15.25 1.00 5.83
C VAL A 151 -13.73 1.01 5.80
N MET A 152 -13.08 -0.05 6.29
CA MET A 152 -11.61 -0.15 6.27
C MET A 152 -11.04 -0.15 4.85
N ASP A 153 -11.69 -0.86 3.91
CA ASP A 153 -11.34 -0.84 2.50
C ASP A 153 -11.43 0.58 1.92
N THR A 154 -12.51 1.30 2.21
CA THR A 154 -12.69 2.68 1.74
C THR A 154 -11.61 3.61 2.28
N LEU A 155 -11.30 3.52 3.58
CA LEU A 155 -10.25 4.33 4.20
C LEU A 155 -8.88 4.04 3.58
N SER A 156 -8.52 2.76 3.42
CA SER A 156 -7.20 2.35 2.95
C SER A 156 -6.99 2.59 1.45
N ASN A 157 -7.98 2.23 0.62
CA ASN A 157 -7.81 2.18 -0.82
C ASN A 157 -8.37 3.40 -1.57
N ARG A 158 -9.09 4.30 -0.89
CA ARG A 158 -9.70 5.48 -1.51
C ARG A 158 -9.32 6.76 -0.78
N VAL A 159 -9.48 6.82 0.55
CA VAL A 159 -9.18 8.03 1.32
C VAL A 159 -7.69 8.29 1.42
N VAL A 160 -6.91 7.28 1.80
CA VAL A 160 -5.45 7.41 1.94
C VAL A 160 -4.77 7.91 0.66
N PRO A 161 -5.03 7.37 -0.55
CA PRO A 161 -4.45 7.92 -1.78
C PRO A 161 -4.86 9.35 -2.08
N LEU A 162 -6.11 9.72 -1.80
CA LEU A 162 -6.60 11.10 -1.96
C LEU A 162 -5.91 12.08 -1.03
N LEU A 163 -5.50 11.66 0.16
CA LEU A 163 -4.75 12.46 1.12
C LEU A 163 -3.23 12.49 0.84
N GLY A 164 -2.78 11.83 -0.24
CA GLY A 164 -1.39 11.80 -0.66
C GLY A 164 -0.58 10.65 -0.10
N GLY A 165 -1.22 9.73 0.63
CA GLY A 165 -0.57 8.52 1.09
C GLY A 165 -0.36 7.52 -0.05
N ALA A 166 0.78 6.84 -0.09
CA ALA A 166 1.08 5.82 -1.07
C ALA A 166 1.64 4.56 -0.40
N GLY A 167 0.97 3.43 -0.65
CA GLY A 167 1.42 2.12 -0.20
C GLY A 167 1.65 2.00 1.32
N HIS A 168 2.59 1.17 1.72
CA HIS A 168 2.92 0.92 3.13
C HIS A 168 3.56 2.13 3.84
N ALA A 169 4.15 3.06 3.10
CA ALA A 169 4.77 4.28 3.63
C ALA A 169 3.77 5.43 3.85
N ALA A 170 2.50 5.24 3.53
CA ALA A 170 1.46 6.27 3.58
C ALA A 170 1.46 7.14 4.85
N ARG A 171 1.72 6.53 6.01
CA ARG A 171 1.74 7.24 7.30
C ARG A 171 2.85 8.28 7.41
N ARG A 172 3.98 8.10 6.71
CA ARG A 172 5.14 9.01 6.81
C ARG A 172 4.94 10.28 5.99
N ASP A 173 4.16 10.15 4.90
CA ASP A 173 3.99 11.21 3.91
C ASP A 173 2.72 12.03 4.15
N MET A 174 1.83 11.56 5.06
CA MET A 174 0.56 12.22 5.36
C MET A 174 0.68 13.23 6.49
N ASP A 175 -0.14 14.28 6.41
CA ASP A 175 -0.33 15.21 7.53
C ASP A 175 -0.78 14.45 8.80
N PRO A 176 -0.13 14.63 9.97
CA PRO A 176 -0.52 14.00 11.22
C PRO A 176 -2.00 14.20 11.58
N ALA A 177 -2.59 15.35 11.23
CA ALA A 177 -4.02 15.61 11.44
C ALA A 177 -4.90 14.72 10.57
N ASP A 178 -4.46 14.33 9.37
CA ASP A 178 -5.20 13.41 8.51
C ASP A 178 -5.06 11.97 8.99
N VAL A 179 -3.90 11.60 9.48
CA VAL A 179 -3.71 10.31 10.16
C VAL A 179 -4.64 10.18 11.36
N ALA A 180 -4.75 11.23 12.19
CA ALA A 180 -5.69 11.25 13.32
C ALA A 180 -7.16 11.08 12.86
N ARG A 181 -7.56 11.77 11.79
CA ARG A 181 -8.91 11.64 11.22
C ARG A 181 -9.19 10.22 10.68
N LEU A 182 -8.20 9.57 10.06
CA LEU A 182 -8.32 8.16 9.64
C LEU A 182 -8.57 7.23 10.82
N HIS A 183 -7.82 7.42 11.92
CA HIS A 183 -8.03 6.64 13.14
C HIS A 183 -9.40 6.89 13.76
N ASP A 184 -9.87 8.13 13.75
CA ASP A 184 -11.20 8.46 14.26
C ASP A 184 -12.32 7.90 13.38
N ALA A 185 -12.14 7.84 12.06
CA ALA A 185 -13.11 7.25 11.16
C ALA A 185 -13.13 5.72 11.22
N ALA A 186 -12.02 5.07 11.58
CA ALA A 186 -11.94 3.62 11.64
C ALA A 186 -12.91 3.02 12.69
N PRO A 187 -13.55 1.86 12.40
CA PRO A 187 -14.48 1.22 13.30
C PRO A 187 -13.75 0.54 14.47
N ARG A 188 -14.13 0.89 15.68
CA ARG A 188 -13.51 0.39 16.94
C ARG A 188 -14.13 -0.94 17.40
N SER A 189 -15.37 -1.23 16.97
CA SER A 189 -16.07 -2.47 17.29
C SER A 189 -17.03 -2.90 16.18
N HIS A 190 -17.74 -4.01 16.37
CA HIS A 190 -18.80 -4.50 15.48
C HIS A 190 -20.20 -4.02 15.87
N GLU A 191 -20.31 -3.22 16.93
CA GLU A 191 -21.58 -2.71 17.39
C GLU A 191 -22.22 -1.80 16.35
N PRO A 192 -23.53 -1.95 16.07
CA PRO A 192 -24.21 -1.20 15.01
C PRO A 192 -24.09 0.32 15.17
N ALA A 193 -24.14 0.83 16.39
CA ALA A 193 -23.98 2.25 16.67
C ALA A 193 -22.58 2.76 16.30
N GLU A 194 -21.54 1.99 16.64
CA GLU A 194 -20.16 2.31 16.29
C GLU A 194 -19.91 2.24 14.77
N LEU A 195 -20.43 1.21 14.11
CA LEU A 195 -20.31 1.10 12.65
C LEU A 195 -21.04 2.25 11.94
N ARG A 196 -22.17 2.71 12.47
CA ARG A 196 -22.88 3.89 11.93
C ARG A 196 -22.06 5.15 12.10
N ARG A 197 -21.47 5.37 13.29
CA ARG A 197 -20.55 6.48 13.54
C ARG A 197 -19.39 6.45 12.54
N SER A 198 -18.74 5.31 12.43
CA SER A 198 -17.59 5.09 11.56
C SER A 198 -17.93 5.33 10.08
N LEU A 199 -19.05 4.81 9.59
CA LEU A 199 -19.50 5.01 8.21
C LEU A 199 -19.76 6.50 7.90
N ARG A 200 -20.37 7.25 8.84
CA ARG A 200 -20.57 8.71 8.71
C ARG A 200 -19.23 9.43 8.66
N ALA A 201 -18.34 9.16 9.60
CA ALA A 201 -17.02 9.75 9.64
C ALA A 201 -16.20 9.46 8.36
N THR A 202 -16.34 8.25 7.79
CA THR A 202 -15.72 7.88 6.51
C THR A 202 -16.31 8.69 5.34
N VAL A 203 -17.60 8.91 5.30
CA VAL A 203 -18.26 9.75 4.28
C VAL A 203 -17.75 11.20 4.33
N ASP A 204 -17.65 11.75 5.53
CA ASP A 204 -17.18 13.12 5.74
C ASP A 204 -15.67 13.23 5.38
N LEU A 205 -14.87 12.26 5.80
CA LEU A 205 -13.45 12.23 5.50
C LEU A 205 -13.16 11.99 4.02
N TYR A 206 -13.94 11.14 3.34
CA TYR A 206 -13.83 10.95 1.89
C TYR A 206 -14.10 12.26 1.14
N SER A 207 -15.10 13.02 1.58
CA SER A 207 -15.39 14.32 0.97
C SER A 207 -14.27 15.33 1.17
N LEU A 208 -13.73 15.42 2.38
CA LEU A 208 -12.58 16.26 2.69
C LEU A 208 -11.35 15.86 1.86
N ALA A 209 -11.13 14.55 1.71
CA ALA A 209 -10.01 14.02 0.92
C ALA A 209 -10.12 14.37 -0.58
N LEU A 210 -11.34 14.36 -1.14
CA LEU A 210 -11.60 14.84 -2.51
C LEU A 210 -11.27 16.32 -2.65
N ASP A 211 -11.71 17.18 -1.73
CA ASP A 211 -11.43 18.63 -1.77
C ASP A 211 -9.91 18.87 -1.69
N ARG A 212 -9.20 18.22 -0.77
CA ARG A 212 -7.74 18.32 -0.64
C ARG A 212 -6.97 17.78 -1.84
N SER A 213 -7.45 16.69 -2.44
CA SER A 213 -6.86 16.16 -3.67
C SER A 213 -7.00 17.16 -4.82
N SER A 214 -8.17 17.82 -4.93
CA SER A 214 -8.43 18.87 -5.91
C SER A 214 -7.50 20.07 -5.70
N GLU A 215 -7.33 20.52 -4.46
CA GLU A 215 -6.43 21.63 -4.12
C GLU A 215 -4.97 21.28 -4.45
N ARG A 216 -4.51 20.09 -4.08
CA ARG A 216 -3.12 19.64 -4.31
C ARG A 216 -2.79 19.48 -5.80
N THR A 217 -3.73 18.95 -6.59
CA THR A 217 -3.51 18.66 -8.00
C THR A 217 -3.86 19.85 -8.92
N GLY A 218 -4.56 20.86 -8.40
CA GLY A 218 -5.12 21.94 -9.20
C GLY A 218 -6.23 21.50 -10.16
N ARG A 219 -6.73 20.27 -10.03
CA ARG A 219 -7.79 19.69 -10.87
C ARG A 219 -9.10 19.64 -10.10
N PRO A 220 -10.12 20.42 -10.51
CA PRO A 220 -11.41 20.36 -9.85
C PRO A 220 -12.04 18.98 -10.08
N LEU A 221 -12.39 18.31 -8.98
CA LEU A 221 -13.15 17.06 -9.05
C LEU A 221 -14.65 17.40 -9.22
N PRO A 222 -15.36 16.70 -10.12
CA PRO A 222 -16.78 16.93 -10.28
C PRO A 222 -17.53 16.58 -8.99
N ARG A 223 -18.43 17.44 -8.56
CA ARG A 223 -19.31 17.14 -7.42
C ARG A 223 -20.32 16.07 -7.84
N ASN A 224 -20.16 14.88 -7.31
CA ASN A 224 -21.05 13.79 -7.61
C ASN A 224 -22.44 14.00 -6.93
N PRO A 225 -23.55 13.96 -7.68
CA PRO A 225 -24.89 14.15 -7.11
C PRO A 225 -25.27 13.07 -6.09
N LEU A 226 -24.68 11.89 -6.16
CA LEU A 226 -24.89 10.81 -5.19
C LEU A 226 -24.40 11.17 -3.78
N ALA A 227 -23.40 12.04 -3.66
CA ALA A 227 -22.86 12.44 -2.36
C ALA A 227 -23.92 13.02 -1.42
N ALA A 228 -24.77 13.91 -1.92
CA ALA A 228 -25.85 14.50 -1.15
C ALA A 228 -26.89 13.46 -0.72
N ALA A 229 -27.29 12.59 -1.64
CA ALA A 229 -28.26 11.51 -1.37
C ALA A 229 -27.75 10.52 -0.33
N VAL A 230 -26.48 10.12 -0.42
CA VAL A 230 -25.85 9.19 0.55
C VAL A 230 -25.81 9.81 1.94
N ARG A 231 -25.36 11.06 2.06
CA ARG A 231 -25.35 11.79 3.34
C ARG A 231 -26.75 11.89 3.96
N GLN A 232 -27.75 12.22 3.14
CA GLN A 232 -29.15 12.32 3.61
C GLN A 232 -29.64 10.97 4.14
N ARG A 233 -29.39 9.86 3.43
CA ARG A 233 -29.79 8.52 3.84
C ARG A 233 -29.11 8.07 5.13
N LEU A 234 -27.85 8.40 5.32
CA LEU A 234 -27.10 8.09 6.54
C LEU A 234 -27.65 8.84 7.76
N ARG A 235 -28.12 10.10 7.58
CA ARG A 235 -28.76 10.88 8.66
C ARG A 235 -30.13 10.33 9.02
N ALA A 236 -30.92 9.92 8.03
CA ALA A 236 -32.27 9.37 8.23
C ALA A 236 -32.26 7.94 8.82
N SER A 237 -31.11 7.33 9.03
CA SER A 237 -30.98 5.97 9.58
C SER A 237 -30.82 5.96 11.12
N GLU A 238 -31.17 7.07 11.77
CA GLU A 238 -31.31 7.17 13.23
C GLU A 238 -32.64 6.54 13.68
#